data_be29d22735d280aff3ead056fae417fc
#
_entry.id   be29d22735d280aff3ead056fae417fc
#
_cell.length_a   1.000
_cell.length_b   1.000
_cell.length_c   1.000
_cell.angle_alpha   90.00
_cell.angle_beta   90.00
_cell.angle_gamma   90.00
#
_symmetry.space_group_name_H-M   'P 1'
#
loop_
_entity.id
_entity.type
_entity.pdbx_description
1 polymer ?
#
loop_
_entity_poly.entity_id
_entity_poly.type
_entity_poly.pdbx_seq_one_letter_code
_entity_poly.pdbx_strand_id
1 'polypeptide(L)'
;EHNLIKEHRPRFNVVLRDDKSYPWIYVSTQQEFPRFEFHRGSRKAPGRYLGPWPGAGAVRESLVQLQKLFRVRQCSESFFANRTRPCLQYQIQRCTAPCVGLIPPGEYRRDVEDAILFLEGRNPAVLANLVGRMEQASGELDYERAAILRDQAGLIRKIQAEQVIAGTGIGEADVIGVHQDEGQACIAVILIRGGRVLGSRTWFPRVAAGTDDDEVVAAFISQHYFHEQAPTEILVPVPPLDGAVLEAALTSRTQHR
;
A
#
# COMPACT_ATOMS: atom_id res chain seq x y z
N GLU A 1 5.00 21.98 -20.69
CA GLU A 1 6.09 21.00 -20.52
C GLU A 1 5.95 19.89 -21.57
N HIS A 2 4.87 19.13 -21.63
CA HIS A 2 4.67 18.01 -22.55
C HIS A 2 4.84 18.39 -24.04
N ASN A 3 4.40 19.56 -24.46
CA ASN A 3 4.55 20.05 -25.83
C ASN A 3 6.01 20.41 -26.16
N LEU A 4 6.73 21.03 -25.23
CA LEU A 4 8.15 21.34 -25.38
C LEU A 4 9.02 20.08 -25.44
N ILE A 5 8.69 19.05 -24.67
CA ILE A 5 9.36 17.76 -24.70
C ILE A 5 9.16 17.07 -26.07
N LYS A 6 7.94 17.14 -26.62
CA LYS A 6 7.65 16.58 -27.96
C LYS A 6 8.39 17.33 -29.07
N GLU A 7 8.50 18.65 -28.95
CA GLU A 7 9.12 19.52 -29.96
C GLU A 7 10.64 19.41 -29.95
N HIS A 8 11.26 19.48 -28.75
CA HIS A 8 12.71 19.57 -28.60
C HIS A 8 13.41 18.23 -28.36
N ARG A 9 12.68 17.16 -28.02
CA ARG A 9 13.18 15.80 -27.77
C ARG A 9 14.53 15.79 -27.01
N PRO A 10 14.58 16.39 -25.79
CA PRO A 10 15.83 16.52 -25.05
C PRO A 10 16.47 15.15 -24.82
N ARG A 11 17.80 15.10 -24.90
CA ARG A 11 18.63 13.89 -24.90
C ARG A 11 18.41 12.98 -23.68
N PHE A 12 18.05 13.57 -22.54
CA PHE A 12 17.85 12.87 -21.26
C PHE A 12 16.39 12.69 -20.89
N ASN A 13 15.48 12.78 -21.86
CA ASN A 13 14.06 12.58 -21.59
C ASN A 13 13.68 11.09 -21.69
N VAL A 14 13.75 10.40 -20.58
CA VAL A 14 13.19 9.05 -20.43
C VAL A 14 11.68 9.17 -20.34
N VAL A 15 10.97 8.94 -21.45
CA VAL A 15 9.50 9.04 -21.50
C VAL A 15 8.89 7.84 -20.78
N LEU A 16 8.40 8.04 -19.56
CA LEU A 16 7.58 7.07 -18.88
C LEU A 16 6.20 7.01 -19.53
N ARG A 17 5.86 5.89 -20.17
CA ARG A 17 4.61 5.70 -20.93
C ARG A 17 3.34 5.67 -20.08
N ASP A 18 3.45 5.52 -18.77
CA ASP A 18 2.31 5.39 -17.88
C ASP A 18 2.21 6.58 -16.92
N ASP A 19 1.45 7.60 -17.32
CA ASP A 19 1.12 8.78 -16.53
C ASP A 19 0.11 8.52 -15.40
N LYS A 20 -0.30 7.27 -15.21
CA LYS A 20 -1.31 6.96 -14.19
C LYS A 20 -0.68 6.97 -12.81
N SER A 21 -1.17 7.84 -11.93
CA SER A 21 -0.81 7.86 -10.53
C SER A 21 -1.02 6.47 -9.88
N TYR A 22 -0.18 6.13 -8.92
CA TYR A 22 -0.34 4.91 -8.14
C TYR A 22 -1.70 4.87 -7.46
N PRO A 23 -2.31 3.68 -7.35
CA PRO A 23 -3.50 3.50 -6.55
C PRO A 23 -3.16 3.45 -5.06
N TRP A 24 -4.15 3.80 -4.23
CA TRP A 24 -4.09 3.85 -2.78
C TRP A 24 -5.29 3.13 -2.19
N ILE A 25 -5.17 2.68 -0.95
CA ILE A 25 -6.31 2.34 -0.11
C ILE A 25 -6.65 3.58 0.71
N TYR A 26 -7.84 4.10 0.51
CA TYR A 26 -8.37 5.21 1.30
C TYR A 26 -9.21 4.69 2.46
N VAL A 27 -9.05 5.31 3.63
CA VAL A 27 -9.82 5.01 4.85
C VAL A 27 -10.53 6.28 5.30
N SER A 28 -11.85 6.25 5.38
CA SER A 28 -12.69 7.37 5.79
C SER A 28 -12.72 7.55 7.31
N THR A 29 -11.59 7.93 7.91
CA THR A 29 -11.41 8.01 9.38
C THR A 29 -12.31 9.01 10.09
N GLN A 30 -12.92 9.95 9.36
CA GLN A 30 -13.85 10.95 9.92
C GLN A 30 -15.24 10.39 10.21
N GLN A 31 -15.56 9.21 9.68
CA GLN A 31 -16.85 8.58 9.87
C GLN A 31 -16.88 7.76 11.15
N GLU A 32 -18.07 7.61 11.74
CA GLU A 32 -18.28 6.76 12.92
C GLU A 32 -17.88 5.31 12.63
N PHE A 33 -18.23 4.82 11.44
CA PHE A 33 -17.86 3.51 10.92
C PHE A 33 -16.99 3.69 9.65
N PRO A 34 -15.66 3.85 9.78
CA PRO A 34 -14.78 4.01 8.63
C PRO A 34 -14.89 2.89 7.61
N ARG A 35 -14.73 3.21 6.32
CA ARG A 35 -14.67 2.22 5.24
C ARG A 35 -13.32 2.24 4.55
N PHE A 36 -12.96 1.12 3.98
CA PHE A 36 -11.78 0.97 3.13
C PHE A 36 -12.22 0.94 1.68
N GLU A 37 -11.61 1.77 0.84
CA GLU A 37 -11.92 1.81 -0.58
C GLU A 37 -10.70 2.02 -1.46
N PHE A 38 -10.82 1.61 -2.71
CA PHE A 38 -9.85 1.90 -3.74
C PHE A 38 -9.85 3.40 -4.07
N HIS A 39 -8.69 4.02 -4.08
CA HIS A 39 -8.53 5.42 -4.49
C HIS A 39 -7.41 5.56 -5.52
N ARG A 40 -7.62 6.45 -6.50
CA ARG A 40 -6.60 6.87 -7.46
C ARG A 40 -6.78 8.35 -7.75
N GLY A 41 -5.67 9.08 -7.89
CA GLY A 41 -5.66 10.50 -8.19
C GLY A 41 -5.44 11.38 -6.97
N SER A 42 -6.03 12.57 -6.95
CA SER A 42 -5.82 13.59 -5.92
C SER A 42 -6.30 13.14 -4.53
N ARG A 43 -5.44 13.24 -3.52
CA ARG A 43 -5.69 12.85 -2.12
C ARG A 43 -6.26 14.02 -1.30
N LYS A 44 -7.37 14.60 -1.74
CA LYS A 44 -7.99 15.78 -1.11
C LYS A 44 -9.03 15.45 -0.02
N ALA A 45 -9.60 14.25 -0.05
CA ALA A 45 -10.60 13.86 0.95
C ALA A 45 -9.95 13.69 2.33
N PRO A 46 -10.61 14.17 3.41
CA PRO A 46 -10.11 13.98 4.76
C PRO A 46 -10.18 12.50 5.15
N GLY A 47 -9.04 11.93 5.58
CA GLY A 47 -8.89 10.50 5.90
C GLY A 47 -7.46 10.04 5.76
N ARG A 48 -7.23 8.72 5.78
CA ARG A 48 -5.90 8.14 5.61
C ARG A 48 -5.77 7.48 4.24
N TYR A 49 -4.60 7.66 3.64
CA TYR A 49 -4.24 7.03 2.37
C TYR A 49 -3.06 6.10 2.61
N LEU A 50 -3.26 4.81 2.36
CA LEU A 50 -2.28 3.76 2.59
C LEU A 50 -1.75 3.24 1.25
N GLY A 51 -0.45 3.23 1.07
CA GLY A 51 0.24 2.91 -0.18
C GLY A 51 1.52 3.73 -0.34
N PRO A 52 2.03 3.94 -1.54
CA PRO A 52 1.43 3.59 -2.85
C PRO A 52 1.41 2.09 -3.15
N TRP A 53 0.48 1.67 -4.00
CA TRP A 53 0.36 0.28 -4.46
C TRP A 53 0.78 0.16 -5.93
N PRO A 54 1.43 -0.94 -6.35
CA PRO A 54 1.95 -1.07 -7.71
C PRO A 54 0.84 -1.12 -8.77
N GLY A 55 -0.35 -1.59 -8.42
CA GLY A 55 -1.45 -1.69 -9.36
C GLY A 55 -2.81 -1.89 -8.70
N ALA A 56 -3.88 -1.72 -9.48
CA ALA A 56 -5.25 -1.86 -9.02
C ALA A 56 -5.59 -3.29 -8.54
N GLY A 57 -4.94 -4.31 -9.13
CA GLY A 57 -5.09 -5.70 -8.71
C GLY A 57 -4.65 -5.90 -7.26
N ALA A 58 -3.43 -5.45 -6.93
CA ALA A 58 -2.86 -5.56 -5.59
C ALA A 58 -3.74 -4.87 -4.52
N VAL A 59 -4.30 -3.69 -4.84
CA VAL A 59 -5.25 -3.01 -3.93
C VAL A 59 -6.51 -3.84 -3.71
N ARG A 60 -7.10 -4.39 -4.77
CA ARG A 60 -8.32 -5.21 -4.66
C ARG A 60 -8.09 -6.47 -3.84
N GLU A 61 -6.97 -7.15 -4.07
CA GLU A 61 -6.58 -8.33 -3.28
C GLU A 61 -6.41 -7.99 -1.81
N SER A 62 -5.72 -6.89 -1.49
CA SER A 62 -5.55 -6.42 -0.11
C SER A 62 -6.88 -6.04 0.54
N LEU A 63 -7.79 -5.38 -0.18
CA LEU A 63 -9.13 -5.09 0.31
C LEU A 63 -9.91 -6.37 0.63
N VAL A 64 -9.81 -7.40 -0.22
CA VAL A 64 -10.41 -8.72 0.05
C VAL A 64 -9.78 -9.39 1.28
N GLN A 65 -8.45 -9.30 1.44
CA GLN A 65 -7.76 -9.82 2.63
C GLN A 65 -8.20 -9.09 3.91
N LEU A 66 -8.32 -7.76 3.88
CA LEU A 66 -8.81 -6.98 5.02
C LEU A 66 -10.22 -7.39 5.45
N GLN A 67 -11.12 -7.64 4.50
CA GLN A 67 -12.46 -8.15 4.83
C GLN A 67 -12.43 -9.53 5.49
N LYS A 68 -11.54 -10.41 5.03
CA LYS A 68 -11.40 -11.74 5.62
C LYS A 68 -10.80 -11.70 7.04
N LEU A 69 -9.82 -10.80 7.26
CA LEU A 69 -9.09 -10.70 8.51
C LEU A 69 -9.87 -9.87 9.54
N PHE A 70 -10.27 -8.66 9.20
CA PHE A 70 -10.80 -7.66 10.14
C PHE A 70 -12.29 -7.40 9.98
N ARG A 71 -12.96 -8.02 9.01
CA ARG A 71 -14.40 -7.89 8.74
C ARG A 71 -14.87 -6.44 8.60
N VAL A 72 -14.00 -5.57 8.10
CA VAL A 72 -14.28 -4.14 7.90
C VAL A 72 -15.11 -3.89 6.64
N ARG A 73 -15.97 -2.88 6.68
CA ARG A 73 -16.87 -2.56 5.57
C ARG A 73 -16.14 -1.91 4.40
N GLN A 74 -16.65 -2.18 3.18
CA GLN A 74 -16.20 -1.55 1.94
C GLN A 74 -17.38 -0.93 1.16
N CYS A 75 -18.60 -1.03 1.68
CA CYS A 75 -19.78 -0.52 1.01
C CYS A 75 -19.81 1.02 0.97
N SER A 76 -20.48 1.58 -0.04
CA SER A 76 -20.70 3.03 -0.17
C SER A 76 -21.61 3.55 0.95
N GLU A 77 -21.54 4.86 1.22
CA GLU A 77 -22.36 5.49 2.25
C GLU A 77 -23.85 5.36 1.95
N SER A 78 -24.25 5.53 0.69
CA SER A 78 -25.64 5.35 0.28
C SER A 78 -26.16 3.93 0.56
N PHE A 79 -25.30 2.92 0.30
CA PHE A 79 -25.65 1.54 0.61
C PHE A 79 -25.69 1.27 2.12
N PHE A 80 -24.77 1.87 2.88
CA PHE A 80 -24.72 1.74 4.33
C PHE A 80 -25.94 2.35 5.02
N ALA A 81 -26.31 3.57 4.67
CA ALA A 81 -27.40 4.33 5.28
C ALA A 81 -28.80 3.73 5.01
N ASN A 82 -28.97 3.03 3.91
CA ASN A 82 -30.28 2.49 3.49
C ASN A 82 -30.49 1.01 3.84
N ARG A 83 -29.69 0.46 4.78
CA ARG A 83 -29.82 -0.94 5.19
C ARG A 83 -30.76 -1.12 6.38
N THR A 84 -31.66 -2.09 6.23
CA THR A 84 -32.58 -2.53 7.31
C THR A 84 -32.28 -3.96 7.78
N ARG A 85 -31.43 -4.69 7.05
CA ARG A 85 -30.99 -6.06 7.39
C ARG A 85 -29.55 -6.29 6.99
N PRO A 86 -28.82 -7.23 7.65
CA PRO A 86 -27.46 -7.60 7.26
C PRO A 86 -27.38 -8.04 5.80
N CYS A 87 -26.31 -7.68 5.11
CA CYS A 87 -26.07 -8.09 3.74
C CYS A 87 -25.29 -9.41 3.66
N LEU A 88 -25.09 -9.91 2.44
CA LEU A 88 -24.34 -11.15 2.20
C LEU A 88 -22.92 -11.11 2.82
N GLN A 89 -22.26 -9.94 2.85
CA GLN A 89 -20.92 -9.82 3.45
C GLN A 89 -20.89 -10.19 4.93
N TYR A 90 -21.96 -9.92 5.67
CA TYR A 90 -22.11 -10.37 7.04
C TYR A 90 -22.29 -11.89 7.11
N GLN A 91 -23.15 -12.44 6.26
CA GLN A 91 -23.42 -13.88 6.27
C GLN A 91 -22.18 -14.73 5.96
N ILE A 92 -21.31 -14.24 5.04
CA ILE A 92 -20.04 -14.89 4.70
C ILE A 92 -18.87 -14.43 5.59
N GLN A 93 -19.17 -13.79 6.74
CA GLN A 93 -18.21 -13.34 7.76
C GLN A 93 -17.12 -12.40 7.26
N ARG A 94 -17.44 -11.52 6.29
CA ARG A 94 -16.53 -10.49 5.76
C ARG A 94 -16.87 -9.07 6.20
N CYS A 95 -17.91 -8.91 7.02
CA CYS A 95 -18.33 -7.63 7.59
C CYS A 95 -19.06 -7.89 8.90
N THR A 96 -18.88 -7.02 9.88
CA THR A 96 -19.56 -7.09 11.18
C THR A 96 -20.95 -6.46 11.18
N ALA A 97 -21.45 -6.01 10.01
CA ALA A 97 -22.74 -5.36 9.80
C ALA A 97 -23.00 -4.12 10.69
N PRO A 98 -22.08 -3.14 10.74
CA PRO A 98 -22.32 -1.92 11.51
C PRO A 98 -23.53 -1.12 11.03
N CYS A 99 -23.94 -1.30 9.75
CA CYS A 99 -25.09 -0.63 9.16
C CYS A 99 -26.45 -0.96 9.81
N VAL A 100 -26.51 -2.04 10.58
CA VAL A 100 -27.71 -2.47 11.32
C VAL A 100 -27.44 -2.64 12.82
N GLY A 101 -26.35 -2.07 13.31
CA GLY A 101 -26.03 -1.99 14.75
C GLY A 101 -25.57 -3.32 15.38
N LEU A 102 -25.06 -4.30 14.60
CA LEU A 102 -24.59 -5.57 15.14
C LEU A 102 -23.19 -5.51 15.76
N ILE A 103 -22.53 -4.37 15.69
CA ILE A 103 -21.24 -4.10 16.36
C ILE A 103 -21.25 -2.68 16.93
N PRO A 104 -20.79 -2.48 18.16
CA PRO A 104 -20.62 -1.13 18.74
C PRO A 104 -19.55 -0.32 17.97
N PRO A 105 -19.70 1.02 17.88
CA PRO A 105 -18.73 1.88 17.18
C PRO A 105 -17.29 1.73 17.70
N GLY A 106 -17.13 1.61 19.04
CA GLY A 106 -15.81 1.46 19.66
C GLY A 106 -15.10 0.17 19.29
N GLU A 107 -15.82 -0.95 19.17
CA GLU A 107 -15.26 -2.23 18.74
C GLU A 107 -14.90 -2.21 17.27
N TYR A 108 -15.81 -1.69 16.44
CA TYR A 108 -15.54 -1.56 15.01
C TYR A 108 -14.32 -0.69 14.73
N ARG A 109 -14.14 0.38 15.49
CA ARG A 109 -12.98 1.28 15.35
C ARG A 109 -11.67 0.57 15.69
N ARG A 110 -11.64 -0.31 16.68
CA ARG A 110 -10.47 -1.15 17.00
C ARG A 110 -10.12 -2.08 15.83
N ASP A 111 -11.12 -2.70 15.20
CA ASP A 111 -10.89 -3.56 14.02
C ASP A 111 -10.35 -2.74 12.84
N VAL A 112 -10.79 -1.49 12.66
CA VAL A 112 -10.26 -0.56 11.66
C VAL A 112 -8.81 -0.16 11.97
N GLU A 113 -8.48 0.11 13.21
CA GLU A 113 -7.11 0.45 13.66
C GLU A 113 -6.16 -0.73 13.43
N ASP A 114 -6.56 -1.94 13.81
CA ASP A 114 -5.79 -3.16 13.54
C ASP A 114 -5.60 -3.40 12.03
N ALA A 115 -6.62 -3.13 11.21
CA ALA A 115 -6.53 -3.22 9.76
C ALA A 115 -5.55 -2.18 9.17
N ILE A 116 -5.50 -0.97 9.71
CA ILE A 116 -4.54 0.07 9.32
C ILE A 116 -3.12 -0.36 9.70
N LEU A 117 -2.90 -0.80 10.94
CA LEU A 117 -1.60 -1.30 11.41
C LEU A 117 -1.11 -2.47 10.56
N PHE A 118 -2.01 -3.37 10.17
CA PHE A 118 -1.69 -4.48 9.28
C PHE A 118 -1.21 -4.01 7.90
N LEU A 119 -1.87 -3.03 7.30
CA LEU A 119 -1.46 -2.44 6.01
C LEU A 119 -0.14 -1.67 6.10
N GLU A 120 0.17 -1.10 7.26
CA GLU A 120 1.44 -0.44 7.57
C GLU A 120 2.57 -1.44 7.89
N GLY A 121 2.29 -2.75 7.86
CA GLY A 121 3.27 -3.80 8.18
C GLY A 121 3.58 -3.94 9.67
N ARG A 122 2.86 -3.23 10.55
CA ARG A 122 3.04 -3.27 12.02
C ARG A 122 2.37 -4.50 12.64
N ASN A 123 2.61 -5.66 12.05
CA ASN A 123 1.98 -6.93 12.42
C ASN A 123 2.22 -7.36 13.89
N PRO A 124 3.38 -7.11 14.51
CA PRO A 124 3.57 -7.43 15.94
C PRO A 124 2.58 -6.68 16.83
N ALA A 125 2.27 -5.40 16.53
CA ALA A 125 1.30 -4.62 17.28
C ALA A 125 -0.13 -5.18 17.10
N VAL A 126 -0.50 -5.55 15.88
CA VAL A 126 -1.80 -6.19 15.60
C VAL A 126 -1.95 -7.49 16.38
N LEU A 127 -0.91 -8.34 16.38
CA LEU A 127 -0.94 -9.59 17.13
C LEU A 127 -1.07 -9.36 18.63
N ALA A 128 -0.35 -8.39 19.21
CA ALA A 128 -0.47 -8.02 20.61
C ALA A 128 -1.89 -7.57 20.97
N ASN A 129 -2.52 -6.72 20.13
CA ASN A 129 -3.89 -6.25 20.31
C ASN A 129 -4.89 -7.43 20.28
N LEU A 130 -4.75 -8.32 19.30
CA LEU A 130 -5.65 -9.49 19.17
C LEU A 130 -5.50 -10.46 20.32
N VAL A 131 -4.27 -10.73 20.79
CA VAL A 131 -4.00 -11.61 21.94
C VAL A 131 -4.59 -10.99 23.20
N GLY A 132 -4.38 -9.70 23.47
CA GLY A 132 -4.96 -9.04 24.64
C GLY A 132 -6.50 -9.08 24.65
N ARG A 133 -7.13 -8.85 23.50
CA ARG A 133 -8.61 -8.96 23.36
C ARG A 133 -9.09 -10.40 23.54
N MET A 134 -8.33 -11.39 23.05
CA MET A 134 -8.63 -12.81 23.22
C MET A 134 -8.58 -13.22 24.70
N GLU A 135 -7.55 -12.79 25.41
CA GLU A 135 -7.39 -13.06 26.86
C GLU A 135 -8.52 -12.40 27.67
N GLN A 136 -8.86 -11.15 27.33
CA GLN A 136 -10.00 -10.47 27.96
C GLN A 136 -11.31 -11.24 27.73
N ALA A 137 -11.64 -11.59 26.47
CA ALA A 137 -12.85 -12.36 26.16
C ALA A 137 -12.89 -13.73 26.90
N SER A 138 -11.73 -14.40 27.01
CA SER A 138 -11.62 -15.62 27.80
C SER A 138 -11.87 -15.39 29.28
N GLY A 139 -11.36 -14.28 29.86
CA GLY A 139 -11.62 -13.90 31.24
C GLY A 139 -13.09 -13.56 31.53
N GLU A 140 -13.78 -13.05 30.54
CA GLU A 140 -15.23 -12.75 30.56
C GLU A 140 -16.10 -14.01 30.25
N LEU A 141 -15.46 -15.18 30.04
CA LEU A 141 -16.08 -16.46 29.66
C LEU A 141 -16.76 -16.42 28.28
N ASP A 142 -16.48 -15.43 27.44
CA ASP A 142 -16.91 -15.35 26.03
C ASP A 142 -15.96 -16.16 25.14
N TYR A 143 -16.06 -17.47 25.24
CA TYR A 143 -15.16 -18.39 24.52
C TYR A 143 -15.35 -18.36 23.00
N GLU A 144 -16.56 -18.02 22.52
CA GLU A 144 -16.80 -17.89 21.08
C GLU A 144 -16.02 -16.69 20.49
N ARG A 145 -16.06 -15.56 21.17
CA ARG A 145 -15.28 -14.40 20.80
C ARG A 145 -13.78 -14.64 20.92
N ALA A 146 -13.34 -15.28 21.99
CA ALA A 146 -11.94 -15.65 22.18
C ALA A 146 -11.45 -16.57 21.04
N ALA A 147 -12.26 -17.55 20.61
CA ALA A 147 -11.93 -18.44 19.50
C ALA A 147 -11.80 -17.67 18.15
N ILE A 148 -12.69 -16.73 17.88
CA ILE A 148 -12.61 -15.88 16.67
C ILE A 148 -11.30 -15.08 16.65
N LEU A 149 -10.93 -14.46 17.78
CA LEU A 149 -9.71 -13.65 17.89
C LEU A 149 -8.45 -14.51 17.78
N ARG A 150 -8.44 -15.73 18.36
CA ARG A 150 -7.37 -16.72 18.22
C ARG A 150 -7.16 -17.10 16.75
N ASP A 151 -8.22 -17.41 16.04
CA ASP A 151 -8.18 -17.84 14.65
C ASP A 151 -7.71 -16.70 13.74
N GLN A 152 -8.14 -15.47 14.03
CA GLN A 152 -7.68 -14.25 13.37
C GLN A 152 -6.17 -14.02 13.57
N ALA A 153 -5.67 -14.16 14.80
CA ALA A 153 -4.23 -14.06 15.09
C ALA A 153 -3.42 -15.18 14.41
N GLY A 154 -3.95 -16.39 14.36
CA GLY A 154 -3.36 -17.53 13.66
C GLY A 154 -3.22 -17.28 12.15
N LEU A 155 -4.26 -16.70 11.53
CA LEU A 155 -4.25 -16.38 10.11
C LEU A 155 -3.22 -15.26 9.78
N ILE A 156 -3.09 -14.25 10.64
CA ILE A 156 -2.06 -13.20 10.48
C ILE A 156 -0.65 -13.80 10.58
N ARG A 157 -0.40 -14.69 11.55
CA ARG A 157 0.90 -15.39 11.67
C ARG A 157 1.23 -16.20 10.42
N LYS A 158 0.24 -16.90 9.85
CA LYS A 158 0.42 -17.66 8.61
C LYS A 158 0.80 -16.76 7.44
N ILE A 159 0.09 -15.62 7.25
CA ILE A 159 0.40 -14.64 6.21
C ILE A 159 1.82 -14.08 6.40
N GLN A 160 2.25 -13.81 7.63
CA GLN A 160 3.61 -13.36 7.91
C GLN A 160 4.66 -14.41 7.52
N ALA A 161 4.43 -15.69 7.87
CA ALA A 161 5.36 -16.77 7.54
C ALA A 161 5.52 -16.96 6.02
N GLU A 162 4.46 -16.76 5.24
CA GLU A 162 4.49 -16.85 3.78
C GLU A 162 5.18 -15.64 3.10
N GLN A 163 5.30 -14.51 3.80
CA GLN A 163 5.84 -13.26 3.27
C GLN A 163 7.25 -12.91 3.77
N VAL A 164 7.90 -13.79 4.51
CA VAL A 164 9.28 -13.57 4.98
C VAL A 164 10.22 -13.58 3.78
N ILE A 165 10.54 -12.38 3.27
CA ILE A 165 11.81 -12.18 2.56
C ILE A 165 12.87 -12.26 3.64
N ALA A 166 13.57 -13.39 3.67
CA ALA A 166 14.52 -13.71 4.71
C ALA A 166 15.56 -12.58 4.86
N GLY A 167 15.57 -11.95 6.00
CA GLY A 167 16.80 -11.44 6.60
C GLY A 167 17.22 -10.01 6.36
N THR A 168 16.43 -9.08 5.84
CA THR A 168 16.97 -7.77 5.50
C THR A 168 16.60 -6.60 6.40
N GLY A 169 15.77 -6.71 7.39
CA GLY A 169 15.43 -5.53 8.23
C GLY A 169 14.87 -4.31 7.48
N ILE A 170 14.61 -4.46 6.17
CA ILE A 170 14.12 -3.41 5.27
C ILE A 170 12.65 -3.14 5.62
N GLY A 171 12.39 -1.96 6.18
CA GLY A 171 11.04 -1.53 6.54
C GLY A 171 10.26 -1.03 5.33
N GLU A 172 10.74 0.03 4.71
CA GLU A 172 10.15 0.68 3.54
C GLU A 172 11.22 0.92 2.49
N ALA A 173 11.14 0.20 1.36
CA ALA A 173 12.07 0.37 0.26
C ALA A 173 11.40 0.16 -1.10
N ASP A 174 12.00 0.75 -2.12
CA ASP A 174 11.76 0.42 -3.51
C ASP A 174 13.03 -0.19 -4.10
N VAL A 175 12.91 -1.37 -4.70
CA VAL A 175 14.02 -2.04 -5.37
C VAL A 175 13.87 -1.83 -6.87
N ILE A 176 14.82 -1.13 -7.46
CA ILE A 176 14.86 -0.82 -8.90
C ILE A 176 15.76 -1.82 -9.60
N GLY A 177 15.25 -2.46 -10.64
CA GLY A 177 16.03 -3.22 -11.61
C GLY A 177 16.02 -2.54 -12.97
N VAL A 178 17.13 -2.54 -13.68
CA VAL A 178 17.25 -2.02 -15.06
C VAL A 178 17.84 -3.08 -15.96
N HIS A 179 17.33 -3.16 -17.17
CA HIS A 179 17.90 -3.94 -18.25
C HIS A 179 17.70 -3.19 -19.56
N GLN A 180 18.72 -3.11 -20.39
CA GLN A 180 18.69 -2.46 -21.69
C GLN A 180 18.92 -3.46 -22.80
N ASP A 181 18.15 -3.32 -23.89
CA ASP A 181 18.30 -4.10 -25.11
C ASP A 181 17.83 -3.27 -26.31
N GLU A 182 18.66 -3.21 -27.36
CA GLU A 182 18.37 -2.57 -28.66
C GLU A 182 17.70 -1.18 -28.59
N GLY A 183 18.15 -0.29 -27.67
CA GLY A 183 17.61 1.07 -27.51
C GLY A 183 16.29 1.15 -26.76
N GLN A 184 15.88 0.08 -26.09
CA GLN A 184 14.81 0.05 -25.11
C GLN A 184 15.38 -0.29 -23.74
N ALA A 185 14.89 0.38 -22.70
CA ALA A 185 15.16 -0.03 -21.34
C ALA A 185 13.90 -0.66 -20.73
N CYS A 186 14.09 -1.68 -19.93
CA CYS A 186 13.10 -2.24 -19.03
C CYS A 186 13.48 -1.86 -17.61
N ILE A 187 12.63 -1.08 -16.94
CA ILE A 187 12.83 -0.68 -15.54
C ILE A 187 11.74 -1.32 -14.70
N ALA A 188 12.12 -2.15 -13.76
CA ALA A 188 11.21 -2.79 -12.82
C ALA A 188 11.40 -2.20 -11.42
N VAL A 189 10.32 -1.86 -10.75
CA VAL A 189 10.33 -1.40 -9.35
C VAL A 189 9.51 -2.38 -8.52
N ILE A 190 10.12 -2.94 -7.48
CA ILE A 190 9.46 -3.76 -6.47
C ILE A 190 9.22 -2.88 -5.24
N LEU A 191 7.98 -2.75 -4.82
CA LEU A 191 7.60 -1.94 -3.67
C LEU A 191 7.55 -2.78 -2.41
N ILE A 192 8.34 -2.41 -1.40
CA ILE A 192 8.39 -3.02 -0.08
C ILE A 192 7.87 -2.00 0.93
N ARG A 193 6.85 -2.37 1.70
CA ARG A 193 6.28 -1.54 2.77
C ARG A 193 6.02 -2.42 3.99
N GLY A 194 6.52 -1.96 5.15
CA GLY A 194 6.45 -2.74 6.39
C GLY A 194 7.09 -4.13 6.30
N GLY A 195 8.20 -4.26 5.56
CA GLY A 195 8.88 -5.55 5.31
C GLY A 195 8.13 -6.51 4.39
N ARG A 196 7.11 -6.04 3.65
CA ARG A 196 6.26 -6.85 2.76
C ARG A 196 6.37 -6.35 1.33
N VAL A 197 6.50 -7.26 0.37
CA VAL A 197 6.38 -6.92 -1.05
C VAL A 197 4.92 -6.66 -1.38
N LEU A 198 4.61 -5.42 -1.72
CA LEU A 198 3.28 -5.04 -2.20
C LEU A 198 3.06 -5.43 -3.65
N GLY A 199 4.13 -5.71 -4.40
CA GLY A 199 4.12 -6.07 -5.79
C GLY A 199 5.19 -5.33 -6.59
N SER A 200 5.12 -5.41 -7.93
CA SER A 200 6.05 -4.75 -8.82
C SER A 200 5.35 -4.00 -9.93
N ARG A 201 6.07 -3.04 -10.50
CA ARG A 201 5.65 -2.30 -11.69
C ARG A 201 6.81 -2.18 -12.65
N THR A 202 6.53 -2.24 -13.95
CA THR A 202 7.54 -2.21 -14.99
C THR A 202 7.22 -1.11 -16.00
N TRP A 203 8.26 -0.42 -16.46
CA TRP A 203 8.23 0.60 -17.50
C TRP A 203 9.17 0.22 -18.63
N PHE A 204 8.84 0.65 -19.84
CA PHE A 204 9.63 0.41 -21.04
C PHE A 204 9.95 1.74 -21.74
N PRO A 205 10.83 2.58 -21.16
CA PRO A 205 11.22 3.82 -21.81
C PRO A 205 12.12 3.55 -23.00
N ARG A 206 12.07 4.45 -24.00
CA ARG A 206 13.07 4.49 -25.06
C ARG A 206 14.27 5.28 -24.58
N VAL A 207 15.45 4.72 -24.74
CA VAL A 207 16.72 5.36 -24.39
C VAL A 207 17.52 5.65 -25.64
N ALA A 208 18.40 6.66 -25.59
CA ALA A 208 19.31 6.93 -26.69
C ALA A 208 20.35 5.80 -26.78
N ALA A 209 20.80 5.50 -27.99
CA ALA A 209 21.87 4.51 -28.17
C ALA A 209 23.13 4.97 -27.44
N GLY A 210 23.73 4.07 -26.64
CA GLY A 210 24.93 4.34 -25.85
C GLY A 210 24.67 5.05 -24.51
N THR A 211 23.41 5.11 -24.03
CA THR A 211 23.11 5.56 -22.67
C THR A 211 23.45 4.44 -21.68
N ASP A 212 24.23 4.74 -20.65
CA ASP A 212 24.62 3.78 -19.62
C ASP A 212 23.51 3.57 -18.57
N ASP A 213 23.55 2.43 -17.85
CA ASP A 213 22.55 2.07 -16.85
C ASP A 213 22.44 3.08 -15.71
N ASP A 214 23.55 3.72 -15.30
CA ASP A 214 23.59 4.75 -14.26
C ASP A 214 22.84 6.02 -14.67
N GLU A 215 22.94 6.44 -15.94
CA GLU A 215 22.16 7.55 -16.51
C GLU A 215 20.67 7.19 -16.56
N VAL A 216 20.34 5.97 -16.96
CA VAL A 216 18.93 5.50 -17.03
C VAL A 216 18.31 5.46 -15.64
N VAL A 217 19.03 4.92 -14.66
CA VAL A 217 18.59 4.87 -13.25
C VAL A 217 18.41 6.27 -12.69
N ALA A 218 19.37 7.19 -12.92
CA ALA A 218 19.29 8.58 -12.46
C ALA A 218 18.08 9.32 -13.07
N ALA A 219 17.87 9.17 -14.38
CA ALA A 219 16.74 9.76 -15.08
C ALA A 219 15.41 9.20 -14.59
N PHE A 220 15.34 7.89 -14.34
CA PHE A 220 14.14 7.27 -13.79
C PHE A 220 13.84 7.77 -12.38
N ILE A 221 14.81 7.77 -11.47
CA ILE A 221 14.63 8.22 -10.09
C ILE A 221 14.14 9.67 -10.06
N SER A 222 14.77 10.55 -10.83
CA SER A 222 14.39 11.96 -10.86
C SER A 222 12.97 12.18 -11.37
N GLN A 223 12.55 11.49 -12.44
CA GLN A 223 11.21 11.63 -13.01
C GLN A 223 10.15 10.95 -12.16
N HIS A 224 10.43 9.73 -11.66
CA HIS A 224 9.48 8.93 -10.93
C HIS A 224 9.14 9.55 -9.57
N TYR A 225 10.15 9.84 -8.77
CA TYR A 225 9.94 10.40 -7.42
C TYR A 225 9.73 11.93 -7.43
N PHE A 226 9.79 12.60 -8.58
CA PHE A 226 9.34 13.98 -8.68
C PHE A 226 7.84 14.12 -8.44
N HIS A 227 7.04 13.14 -8.82
CA HIS A 227 5.59 13.13 -8.67
C HIS A 227 5.10 12.21 -7.56
N GLU A 228 5.88 11.20 -7.18
CA GLU A 228 5.53 10.20 -6.17
C GLU A 228 6.33 10.43 -4.87
N GLN A 229 5.85 9.83 -3.78
CA GLN A 229 6.54 9.88 -2.49
C GLN A 229 7.66 8.84 -2.49
N ALA A 230 8.91 9.29 -2.24
CA ALA A 230 10.03 8.38 -2.07
C ALA A 230 9.88 7.57 -0.76
N PRO A 231 10.25 6.28 -0.76
CA PRO A 231 10.37 5.47 0.45
C PRO A 231 11.60 5.89 1.26
N THR A 232 11.81 5.25 2.41
CA THR A 232 12.99 5.48 3.26
C THR A 232 14.28 5.06 2.55
N GLU A 233 14.22 3.99 1.74
CA GLU A 233 15.37 3.45 1.01
C GLU A 233 15.00 3.19 -0.45
N ILE A 234 15.95 3.46 -1.36
CA ILE A 234 15.86 3.09 -2.78
C ILE A 234 17.09 2.23 -3.09
N LEU A 235 16.87 0.96 -3.39
CA LEU A 235 17.91 0.02 -3.75
C LEU A 235 18.05 -0.03 -5.27
N VAL A 236 19.26 0.20 -5.77
CA VAL A 236 19.57 0.29 -7.20
C VAL A 236 20.66 -0.69 -7.60
N PRO A 237 20.68 -1.20 -8.85
CA PRO A 237 21.68 -2.16 -9.30
C PRO A 237 23.05 -1.51 -9.55
N VAL A 238 23.06 -0.23 -9.91
CA VAL A 238 24.25 0.58 -10.14
C VAL A 238 24.09 1.95 -9.47
N PRO A 239 25.18 2.57 -8.98
CA PRO A 239 25.11 3.93 -8.47
C PRO A 239 24.60 4.88 -9.57
N PRO A 240 23.51 5.65 -9.33
CA PRO A 240 22.99 6.56 -10.34
C PRO A 240 23.93 7.74 -10.56
N LEU A 241 23.94 8.27 -11.77
CA LEU A 241 24.66 9.51 -12.09
C LEU A 241 24.19 10.62 -11.14
N ASP A 242 25.14 11.38 -10.58
CA ASP A 242 24.85 12.44 -9.57
C ASP A 242 24.05 11.96 -8.35
N GLY A 243 24.24 10.71 -7.91
CA GLY A 243 23.49 10.06 -6.85
C GLY A 243 23.38 10.88 -5.55
N ALA A 244 24.45 11.54 -5.13
CA ALA A 244 24.45 12.39 -3.93
C ALA A 244 23.49 13.60 -4.06
N VAL A 245 23.37 14.18 -5.26
CA VAL A 245 22.45 15.30 -5.54
C VAL A 245 20.99 14.80 -5.52
N LEU A 246 20.75 13.62 -6.10
CA LEU A 246 19.43 12.98 -6.07
C LEU A 246 18.99 12.66 -4.65
N GLU A 247 19.88 12.09 -3.84
CA GLU A 247 19.62 11.77 -2.43
C GLU A 247 19.27 13.03 -1.63
N ALA A 248 20.06 14.09 -1.76
CA ALA A 248 19.82 15.38 -1.09
C ALA A 248 18.47 15.98 -1.50
N ALA A 249 18.13 15.95 -2.80
CA ALA A 249 16.88 16.47 -3.33
C ALA A 249 15.67 15.69 -2.81
N LEU A 250 15.73 14.36 -2.79
CA LEU A 250 14.64 13.49 -2.29
C LEU A 250 14.46 13.64 -0.78
N THR A 251 15.56 13.69 -0.01
CA THR A 251 15.54 13.88 1.45
C THR A 251 14.90 15.22 1.82
N SER A 252 15.29 16.30 1.17
CA SER A 252 14.70 17.64 1.38
C SER A 252 13.18 17.64 1.16
N ARG A 253 12.70 16.94 0.14
CA ARG A 253 11.26 16.85 -0.15
C ARG A 253 10.48 16.01 0.85
N THR A 254 11.10 15.01 1.44
CA THR A 254 10.45 14.13 2.43
C THR A 254 10.30 14.85 3.77
N GLN A 255 11.23 15.75 4.13
CA GLN A 255 11.19 16.54 5.37
C GLN A 255 10.19 17.71 5.35
N HIS A 256 9.77 18.18 4.16
CA HIS A 256 8.82 19.30 4.00
C HIS A 256 7.36 18.87 3.81
N ARG A 257 7.00 17.62 4.12
CA ARG A 257 5.63 17.08 4.09
C ARG A 257 5.27 16.40 5.42
#